data_eebab08d496f00233b6ca7944bc1e24f
#
_entry.id   eebab08d496f00233b6ca7944bc1e24f
#
_cell.length_a   1.000
_cell.length_b   1.000
_cell.length_c   1.000
_cell.angle_alpha   90.00
_cell.angle_beta   90.00
_cell.angle_gamma   90.00
#
_symmetry.space_group_name_H-M   'P 1'
#
loop_
_entity.id
_entity.type
_entity.pdbx_description
1 polymer ?
#
loop_
_entity_poly.entity_id
_entity_poly.type
_entity_poly.pdbx_seq_one_letter_code
_entity_poly.pdbx_strand_id
1 'polypeptide(L)'
;MHSPSVSSASTISAYSDDKQFTMRIKYGLYLSLFLGLSFTASAKSKGPIRVACIGNSITYGYGLADREHEAYPVLLQQKLGARYQVENFGKSGATLLARGHRPYFQQEEYKKALAFRPDIAVIHLGVNDTDPRNWPNYQDEFIPDYHHLIDTLRAVNPQVRILIARTTPIGVEHPRFESGTRDWQLQIQQAIEQVAKSADVELIDFHSPLYPHPHYFPDAVHPIAAGMHFLAETAYQAISGDFGGLQLPVIYSDGMVLQRQRPLTIRGKANAGELVTLSFHGWSGNTKTNRLGEWAITLPAQSAGGPYSLEVSTPQSKRKIKLSNVYVGEVWLCSGQSNMAFMLSQSTDKEHRPIQPDSMLRIYNMQPAQET
;
A
#
# COMPACT_ATOMS: atom_id res chain seq x y z
N MET A 1 3.09 -20.73 -61.52
CA MET A 1 2.06 -21.70 -61.93
C MET A 1 0.80 -21.43 -61.11
N HIS A 2 -0.19 -20.94 -61.87
CA HIS A 2 -1.66 -21.02 -61.67
C HIS A 2 -2.31 -20.49 -60.40
N SER A 3 -2.85 -19.29 -60.54
CA SER A 3 -4.22 -18.95 -60.08
C SER A 3 -5.26 -19.66 -60.96
N PRO A 4 -6.53 -19.78 -60.62
CA PRO A 4 -7.54 -18.69 -60.78
C PRO A 4 -8.60 -18.67 -59.66
N SER A 5 -9.18 -17.53 -59.32
CA SER A 5 -10.26 -16.70 -59.88
C SER A 5 -11.69 -17.27 -59.77
N VAL A 6 -12.58 -16.37 -59.40
CA VAL A 6 -13.90 -15.95 -59.86
C VAL A 6 -15.06 -16.24 -58.92
N SER A 7 -15.64 -15.22 -58.30
CA SER A 7 -16.79 -14.38 -58.66
C SER A 7 -18.17 -15.04 -58.46
N SER A 8 -19.05 -14.41 -57.70
CA SER A 8 -20.25 -13.80 -58.33
C SER A 8 -21.15 -13.13 -57.27
N ALA A 9 -21.57 -11.94 -57.61
CA ALA A 9 -22.64 -11.17 -56.99
C ALA A 9 -24.02 -11.66 -57.42
N SER A 10 -25.04 -11.48 -56.59
CA SER A 10 -26.42 -11.36 -57.09
C SER A 10 -27.23 -10.41 -56.18
N THR A 11 -27.67 -9.37 -56.84
CA THR A 11 -28.65 -8.36 -56.46
C THR A 11 -30.07 -8.88 -56.76
N ILE A 12 -31.06 -8.68 -55.87
CA ILE A 12 -32.49 -8.60 -56.19
C ILE A 12 -33.13 -7.67 -55.17
N SER A 13 -33.48 -6.49 -55.49
CA SER A 13 -34.71 -5.83 -55.92
C SER A 13 -35.89 -5.84 -54.91
N ALA A 14 -36.33 -4.61 -54.65
CA ALA A 14 -37.44 -4.15 -53.84
C ALA A 14 -38.81 -4.68 -54.27
N TYR A 15 -39.75 -4.76 -53.32
CA TYR A 15 -41.17 -4.48 -53.60
C TYR A 15 -41.82 -3.84 -52.36
N SER A 16 -42.47 -2.70 -52.63
CA SER A 16 -43.31 -1.92 -51.72
C SER A 16 -44.72 -2.54 -51.63
N ASP A 17 -45.36 -2.48 -50.49
CA ASP A 17 -46.80 -2.28 -50.45
C ASP A 17 -47.27 -1.63 -49.13
N ASP A 18 -47.95 -0.50 -49.36
CA ASP A 18 -48.71 0.31 -48.38
C ASP A 18 -49.98 -0.42 -47.90
N LYS A 19 -50.22 -0.45 -46.60
CA LYS A 19 -51.60 -0.41 -46.08
C LYS A 19 -51.64 0.27 -44.70
N GLN A 20 -52.15 1.49 -44.72
CA GLN A 20 -52.66 2.22 -43.55
C GLN A 20 -53.77 1.44 -42.87
N PHE A 21 -53.61 1.20 -41.56
CA PHE A 21 -54.76 0.77 -40.72
C PHE A 21 -54.94 1.76 -39.57
N THR A 22 -55.91 2.63 -39.72
CA THR A 22 -56.34 3.59 -38.73
C THR A 22 -57.22 2.90 -37.69
N MET A 23 -56.76 2.80 -36.43
CA MET A 23 -57.56 2.30 -35.33
C MET A 23 -57.80 3.42 -34.29
N ARG A 24 -59.04 3.86 -34.22
CA ARG A 24 -59.56 4.78 -33.21
C ARG A 24 -59.60 4.08 -31.87
N ILE A 25 -58.84 4.55 -30.85
CA ILE A 25 -58.99 4.10 -29.47
C ILE A 25 -59.79 5.16 -28.72
N LYS A 26 -60.96 4.73 -28.19
CA LYS A 26 -61.82 5.48 -27.28
C LYS A 26 -61.12 5.61 -25.91
N TYR A 27 -61.08 6.84 -25.41
CA TYR A 27 -60.64 7.12 -24.06
C TYR A 27 -61.62 6.56 -23.04
N GLY A 28 -61.20 5.53 -22.30
CA GLY A 28 -61.82 5.08 -21.04
C GLY A 28 -60.99 5.55 -19.89
N LEU A 29 -61.51 6.47 -19.10
CA LEU A 29 -60.89 7.00 -17.88
C LEU A 29 -61.01 5.92 -16.80
N TYR A 30 -59.92 5.19 -16.46
CA TYR A 30 -59.82 4.39 -15.25
C TYR A 30 -58.93 5.11 -14.26
N LEU A 31 -59.59 5.67 -13.22
CA LEU A 31 -58.92 6.23 -12.05
C LEU A 31 -58.41 5.08 -11.16
N SER A 32 -57.20 4.65 -11.35
CA SER A 32 -56.55 3.64 -10.49
C SER A 32 -55.95 4.35 -9.27
N LEU A 33 -56.59 4.18 -8.15
CA LEU A 33 -56.09 4.60 -6.83
C LEU A 33 -54.89 3.71 -6.45
N PHE A 34 -53.67 4.15 -6.76
CA PHE A 34 -52.45 3.52 -6.26
C PHE A 34 -52.26 3.96 -4.79
N LEU A 35 -52.71 3.12 -3.85
CA LEU A 35 -52.20 3.18 -2.48
C LEU A 35 -50.71 2.85 -2.51
N GLY A 36 -49.86 3.87 -2.51
CA GLY A 36 -48.42 3.73 -2.32
C GLY A 36 -48.12 3.21 -0.93
N LEU A 37 -47.99 1.90 -0.77
CA LEU A 37 -47.29 1.33 0.37
C LEU A 37 -45.81 1.71 0.22
N SER A 38 -45.42 2.81 0.85
CA SER A 38 -44.02 3.13 1.09
C SER A 38 -43.44 2.07 2.03
N PHE A 39 -42.89 1.01 1.45
CA PHE A 39 -41.95 0.17 2.19
C PHE A 39 -40.72 1.04 2.51
N THR A 40 -40.74 1.70 3.65
CA THR A 40 -39.51 2.14 4.29
C THR A 40 -38.78 0.88 4.70
N ALA A 41 -37.88 0.41 3.82
CA ALA A 41 -36.87 -0.55 4.21
C ALA A 41 -36.06 0.14 5.32
N SER A 42 -36.40 -0.16 6.57
CA SER A 42 -35.59 0.20 7.74
C SER A 42 -34.24 -0.50 7.48
N ALA A 43 -33.25 0.26 7.07
CA ALA A 43 -31.89 -0.21 6.99
C ALA A 43 -31.53 -0.62 8.43
N LYS A 44 -31.61 -1.93 8.73
CA LYS A 44 -31.02 -2.48 9.95
C LYS A 44 -29.63 -1.90 10.03
N SER A 45 -29.35 -1.13 11.08
CA SER A 45 -27.99 -0.66 11.34
C SER A 45 -27.11 -1.90 11.37
N LYS A 46 -26.27 -2.07 10.36
CA LYS A 46 -25.23 -3.09 10.41
C LYS A 46 -24.44 -2.75 11.67
N GLY A 47 -24.24 -3.75 12.55
CA GLY A 47 -23.35 -3.61 13.71
C GLY A 47 -21.97 -3.06 13.30
N PRO A 48 -21.07 -2.82 14.25
CA PRO A 48 -19.76 -2.29 13.94
C PRO A 48 -19.01 -3.22 12.98
N ILE A 49 -18.15 -2.63 12.14
CA ILE A 49 -17.25 -3.38 11.26
C ILE A 49 -16.22 -4.09 12.13
N ARG A 50 -16.15 -5.39 12.06
CA ARG A 50 -15.28 -6.23 12.90
C ARG A 50 -13.89 -6.33 12.31
N VAL A 51 -12.88 -5.88 13.06
CA VAL A 51 -11.47 -5.92 12.68
C VAL A 51 -10.72 -6.88 13.59
N ALA A 52 -10.19 -7.97 13.04
CA ALA A 52 -9.34 -8.91 13.76
C ALA A 52 -7.86 -8.56 13.55
N CYS A 53 -7.13 -8.26 14.63
CA CYS A 53 -5.68 -8.16 14.61
C CYS A 53 -5.09 -9.53 14.99
N ILE A 54 -4.65 -10.27 13.98
CA ILE A 54 -4.10 -11.63 14.08
C ILE A 54 -2.58 -11.53 14.09
N GLY A 55 -1.89 -12.19 15.04
CA GLY A 55 -0.43 -12.11 15.06
C GLY A 55 0.24 -12.79 16.26
N ASN A 56 1.48 -12.39 16.44
CA ASN A 56 2.36 -12.94 17.48
C ASN A 56 2.42 -12.05 18.75
N SER A 57 3.54 -12.07 19.46
CA SER A 57 3.80 -11.26 20.66
C SER A 57 3.69 -9.76 20.41
N ILE A 58 4.04 -9.28 19.23
CA ILE A 58 3.96 -7.85 18.89
C ILE A 58 2.48 -7.42 18.81
N THR A 59 1.64 -8.20 18.15
CA THR A 59 0.19 -7.97 18.14
C THR A 59 -0.41 -8.10 19.54
N TYR A 60 0.03 -9.09 20.31
CA TYR A 60 -0.38 -9.26 21.71
C TYR A 60 -0.04 -8.01 22.56
N GLY A 61 1.08 -7.33 22.27
CA GLY A 61 1.61 -6.22 23.07
C GLY A 61 2.57 -6.68 24.17
N TYR A 62 3.39 -7.69 23.89
CA TYR A 62 4.41 -8.18 24.84
C TYR A 62 5.45 -7.10 25.13
N GLY A 63 5.82 -6.96 26.40
CA GLY A 63 6.84 -6.00 26.84
C GLY A 63 6.31 -4.58 27.10
N LEU A 64 5.05 -4.27 26.76
CA LEU A 64 4.44 -2.99 27.07
C LEU A 64 4.09 -2.89 28.57
N ALA A 65 4.28 -1.71 29.15
CA ALA A 65 3.94 -1.45 30.53
C ALA A 65 2.42 -1.49 30.75
N ASP A 66 1.65 -0.95 29.78
CA ASP A 66 0.19 -0.92 29.79
C ASP A 66 -0.36 -1.43 28.46
N ARG A 67 -0.33 -2.75 28.29
CA ARG A 67 -0.80 -3.41 27.07
C ARG A 67 -2.24 -3.05 26.70
N GLU A 68 -3.08 -2.82 27.69
CA GLU A 68 -4.51 -2.55 27.48
C GLU A 68 -4.76 -1.17 26.87
N HIS A 69 -3.77 -0.28 26.92
CA HIS A 69 -3.85 1.05 26.33
C HIS A 69 -2.79 1.31 25.23
N GLU A 70 -1.70 0.55 25.22
CA GLU A 70 -0.54 0.81 24.37
C GLU A 70 -0.39 -0.16 23.19
N ALA A 71 -1.02 -1.36 23.23
CA ALA A 71 -0.93 -2.31 22.12
C ALA A 71 -1.56 -1.74 20.84
N TYR A 72 -0.93 -1.97 19.68
CA TYR A 72 -1.40 -1.36 18.43
C TYR A 72 -2.87 -1.66 18.08
N PRO A 73 -3.47 -2.83 18.41
CA PRO A 73 -4.89 -3.04 18.15
C PRO A 73 -5.80 -2.10 18.96
N VAL A 74 -5.40 -1.73 20.16
CA VAL A 74 -6.14 -0.77 21.01
C VAL A 74 -6.01 0.64 20.46
N LEU A 75 -4.80 1.05 20.07
CA LEU A 75 -4.55 2.33 19.41
C LEU A 75 -5.30 2.42 18.07
N LEU A 76 -5.38 1.32 17.34
CA LEU A 76 -6.14 1.22 16.10
C LEU A 76 -7.65 1.40 16.36
N GLN A 77 -8.20 0.79 17.43
CA GLN A 77 -9.60 1.00 17.83
C GLN A 77 -9.89 2.47 18.11
N GLN A 78 -9.00 3.14 18.84
CA GLN A 78 -9.14 4.57 19.13
C GLN A 78 -9.17 5.42 17.87
N LYS A 79 -8.29 5.12 16.90
CA LYS A 79 -8.23 5.85 15.61
C LYS A 79 -9.46 5.59 14.73
N LEU A 80 -9.93 4.37 14.66
CA LEU A 80 -11.07 3.98 13.82
C LEU A 80 -12.42 4.41 14.40
N GLY A 81 -12.53 4.59 15.72
CA GLY A 81 -13.72 5.02 16.41
C GLY A 81 -14.83 3.96 16.49
N ALA A 82 -16.00 4.36 16.96
CA ALA A 82 -17.12 3.46 17.31
C ALA A 82 -17.78 2.73 16.12
N ARG A 83 -17.47 3.14 14.89
CA ARG A 83 -17.93 2.43 13.68
C ARG A 83 -17.29 1.05 13.53
N TYR A 84 -16.17 0.84 14.20
CA TYR A 84 -15.37 -0.40 14.11
C TYR A 84 -15.30 -1.05 15.48
N GLN A 85 -15.17 -2.38 15.49
CA GLN A 85 -14.85 -3.18 16.66
C GLN A 85 -13.54 -3.91 16.36
N VAL A 86 -12.45 -3.48 17.02
CA VAL A 86 -11.12 -4.06 16.85
C VAL A 86 -10.83 -5.03 17.99
N GLU A 87 -10.49 -6.27 17.66
CA GLU A 87 -10.14 -7.30 18.63
C GLU A 87 -8.72 -7.80 18.42
N ASN A 88 -8.03 -8.03 19.54
CA ASN A 88 -6.64 -8.49 19.57
C ASN A 88 -6.58 -10.02 19.70
N PHE A 89 -6.16 -10.69 18.64
CA PHE A 89 -5.92 -12.14 18.58
C PHE A 89 -4.43 -12.47 18.47
N GLY A 90 -3.57 -11.65 19.07
CA GLY A 90 -2.13 -11.89 19.16
C GLY A 90 -1.79 -12.99 20.16
N LYS A 91 -0.83 -13.86 19.80
CA LYS A 91 -0.30 -14.92 20.64
C LYS A 91 1.22 -14.88 20.71
N SER A 92 1.78 -14.61 21.89
CA SER A 92 3.23 -14.55 22.07
C SER A 92 3.91 -15.86 21.63
N GLY A 93 4.96 -15.75 20.84
CA GLY A 93 5.73 -16.87 20.31
C GLY A 93 5.08 -17.60 19.14
N ALA A 94 3.89 -17.21 18.69
CA ALA A 94 3.20 -17.92 17.59
C ALA A 94 3.93 -17.81 16.27
N THR A 95 4.03 -18.95 15.57
CA THR A 95 4.54 -19.07 14.19
C THR A 95 3.38 -19.14 13.20
N LEU A 96 3.62 -18.69 11.97
CA LEU A 96 2.73 -18.97 10.86
C LEU A 96 2.83 -20.44 10.45
N LEU A 97 4.07 -20.97 10.34
CA LEU A 97 4.34 -22.36 10.01
C LEU A 97 3.55 -23.31 10.90
N ALA A 98 2.73 -24.17 10.28
CA ALA A 98 1.92 -25.17 10.98
C ALA A 98 2.77 -26.23 11.69
N ARG A 99 4.00 -26.47 11.23
CA ARG A 99 5.01 -27.33 11.86
C ARG A 99 6.03 -26.56 12.69
N GLY A 100 5.84 -25.26 12.84
CA GLY A 100 6.70 -24.45 13.71
C GLY A 100 6.61 -24.84 15.18
N HIS A 101 7.51 -24.32 16.00
CA HIS A 101 7.56 -24.68 17.42
C HIS A 101 6.34 -24.24 18.24
N ARG A 102 5.54 -23.30 17.72
CA ARG A 102 4.28 -22.81 18.31
C ARG A 102 3.28 -22.36 17.24
N PRO A 103 2.68 -23.29 16.50
CA PRO A 103 1.79 -22.93 15.40
C PRO A 103 0.60 -22.09 15.85
N TYR A 104 0.32 -21.00 15.15
CA TYR A 104 -0.84 -20.15 15.43
C TYR A 104 -2.15 -20.94 15.26
N PHE A 105 -2.21 -21.85 14.30
CA PHE A 105 -3.35 -22.72 14.03
C PHE A 105 -3.79 -23.58 15.22
N GLN A 106 -2.89 -23.84 16.19
CA GLN A 106 -3.15 -24.63 17.38
C GLN A 106 -3.53 -23.77 18.60
N GLN A 107 -3.51 -22.42 18.47
CA GLN A 107 -3.77 -21.52 19.59
C GLN A 107 -5.26 -21.20 19.72
N GLU A 108 -5.71 -20.90 20.95
CA GLU A 108 -7.09 -20.48 21.22
C GLU A 108 -7.42 -19.16 20.53
N GLU A 109 -6.44 -18.29 20.36
CA GLU A 109 -6.56 -17.01 19.66
C GLU A 109 -6.96 -17.20 18.20
N TYR A 110 -6.46 -18.24 17.52
CA TYR A 110 -6.90 -18.61 16.16
C TYR A 110 -8.37 -18.96 16.12
N LYS A 111 -8.82 -19.85 17.03
CA LYS A 111 -10.23 -20.27 17.12
C LYS A 111 -11.15 -19.08 17.39
N LYS A 112 -10.73 -18.19 18.31
CA LYS A 112 -11.47 -16.97 18.63
C LYS A 112 -11.53 -16.00 17.44
N ALA A 113 -10.45 -15.84 16.70
CA ALA A 113 -10.42 -15.00 15.49
C ALA A 113 -11.41 -15.51 14.43
N LEU A 114 -11.48 -16.81 14.21
CA LEU A 114 -12.47 -17.41 13.28
C LEU A 114 -13.91 -17.24 13.79
N ALA A 115 -14.14 -17.49 15.10
CA ALA A 115 -15.46 -17.31 15.73
C ALA A 115 -15.93 -15.84 15.69
N PHE A 116 -15.03 -14.90 15.75
CA PHE A 116 -15.30 -13.46 15.61
C PHE A 116 -15.84 -13.08 14.22
N ARG A 117 -15.56 -13.92 13.19
CA ARG A 117 -16.00 -13.71 11.80
C ARG A 117 -15.68 -12.31 11.29
N PRO A 118 -14.41 -11.91 11.23
CA PRO A 118 -14.01 -10.55 10.94
C PRO A 118 -14.50 -10.09 9.56
N ASP A 119 -14.82 -8.80 9.46
CA ASP A 119 -15.04 -8.12 8.20
C ASP A 119 -13.70 -7.62 7.59
N ILE A 120 -12.71 -7.38 8.47
CA ILE A 120 -11.34 -7.03 8.12
C ILE A 120 -10.39 -7.84 9.00
N ALA A 121 -9.36 -8.46 8.41
CA ALA A 121 -8.28 -9.13 9.13
C ALA A 121 -6.95 -8.44 8.84
N VAL A 122 -6.23 -8.02 9.89
CA VAL A 122 -4.85 -7.54 9.83
C VAL A 122 -3.96 -8.65 10.38
N ILE A 123 -3.08 -9.20 9.53
CA ILE A 123 -2.27 -10.37 9.88
C ILE A 123 -0.79 -9.99 9.96
N HIS A 124 -0.19 -10.17 11.14
CA HIS A 124 1.23 -9.92 11.39
C HIS A 124 1.88 -11.17 12.01
N LEU A 125 2.23 -12.14 11.17
CA LEU A 125 2.94 -13.38 11.49
C LEU A 125 4.22 -13.48 10.67
N GLY A 126 5.15 -14.35 11.08
CA GLY A 126 6.43 -14.57 10.39
C GLY A 126 7.67 -14.21 11.22
N VAL A 127 7.56 -13.35 12.24
CA VAL A 127 8.72 -12.98 13.10
C VAL A 127 9.29 -14.20 13.83
N ASN A 128 8.46 -15.04 14.44
CA ASN A 128 8.89 -16.25 15.14
C ASN A 128 9.31 -17.37 14.21
N ASP A 129 8.91 -17.29 12.94
CA ASP A 129 9.29 -18.24 11.92
C ASP A 129 10.77 -18.12 11.56
N THR A 130 11.43 -16.99 11.88
CA THR A 130 12.88 -16.80 11.76
C THR A 130 13.70 -17.65 12.75
N ASP A 131 13.06 -18.38 13.67
CA ASP A 131 13.76 -19.26 14.61
C ASP A 131 14.45 -20.42 13.86
N PRO A 132 15.71 -20.81 14.24
CA PRO A 132 16.40 -21.95 13.65
C PRO A 132 15.66 -23.29 13.70
N ARG A 133 14.72 -23.44 14.63
CA ARG A 133 13.83 -24.62 14.70
C ARG A 133 12.77 -24.65 13.59
N ASN A 134 12.49 -23.52 12.97
CA ASN A 134 11.38 -23.36 12.01
C ASN A 134 11.90 -23.19 10.58
N TRP A 135 12.46 -22.02 10.24
CA TRP A 135 12.70 -21.62 8.85
C TRP A 135 13.60 -22.58 8.06
N PRO A 136 14.78 -22.99 8.55
CA PRO A 136 15.65 -23.87 7.75
C PRO A 136 15.04 -25.24 7.51
N ASN A 137 14.02 -25.63 8.27
CA ASN A 137 13.40 -26.94 8.18
C ASN A 137 12.09 -26.97 7.38
N TYR A 138 11.35 -25.83 7.35
CA TYR A 138 9.97 -25.78 6.86
C TYR A 138 9.68 -24.60 5.95
N GLN A 139 10.69 -23.93 5.42
CA GLN A 139 10.54 -22.72 4.59
C GLN A 139 9.59 -22.93 3.40
N ASP A 140 9.59 -24.10 2.80
CA ASP A 140 8.74 -24.43 1.65
C ASP A 140 7.25 -24.52 2.01
N GLU A 141 6.93 -24.65 3.30
CA GLU A 141 5.56 -24.75 3.81
C GLU A 141 4.96 -23.36 4.13
N PHE A 142 5.78 -22.30 4.21
CA PHE A 142 5.32 -20.99 4.67
C PHE A 142 4.24 -20.38 3.78
N ILE A 143 4.42 -20.40 2.47
CA ILE A 143 3.44 -19.87 1.51
C ILE A 143 2.14 -20.72 1.53
N PRO A 144 2.19 -22.06 1.45
CA PRO A 144 1.00 -22.91 1.63
C PRO A 144 0.26 -22.64 2.94
N ASP A 145 0.96 -22.55 4.06
CA ASP A 145 0.35 -22.31 5.37
C ASP A 145 -0.29 -20.92 5.45
N TYR A 146 0.33 -19.91 4.82
CA TYR A 146 -0.27 -18.58 4.76
C TYR A 146 -1.56 -18.58 3.92
N HIS A 147 -1.57 -19.26 2.77
CA HIS A 147 -2.77 -19.45 1.98
C HIS A 147 -3.86 -20.16 2.77
N HIS A 148 -3.50 -21.21 3.53
CA HIS A 148 -4.45 -21.91 4.39
C HIS A 148 -5.08 -20.98 5.44
N LEU A 149 -4.32 -20.08 6.08
CA LEU A 149 -4.86 -19.09 7.01
C LEU A 149 -5.85 -18.15 6.31
N ILE A 150 -5.50 -17.65 5.14
CA ILE A 150 -6.36 -16.77 4.33
C ILE A 150 -7.67 -17.50 3.96
N ASP A 151 -7.57 -18.74 3.51
CA ASP A 151 -8.72 -19.52 3.08
C ASP A 151 -9.67 -19.86 4.25
N THR A 152 -9.13 -20.12 5.45
CA THR A 152 -9.97 -20.33 6.64
C THR A 152 -10.71 -19.06 7.07
N LEU A 153 -10.11 -17.88 6.92
CA LEU A 153 -10.78 -16.61 7.14
C LEU A 153 -11.88 -16.35 6.10
N ARG A 154 -11.61 -16.67 4.84
CA ARG A 154 -12.60 -16.57 3.76
C ARG A 154 -13.75 -17.59 3.92
N ALA A 155 -13.47 -18.75 4.46
CA ALA A 155 -14.50 -19.76 4.74
C ALA A 155 -15.51 -19.30 5.79
N VAL A 156 -15.09 -18.55 6.82
CA VAL A 156 -16.00 -18.01 7.85
C VAL A 156 -16.67 -16.71 7.43
N ASN A 157 -16.03 -15.91 6.57
CA ASN A 157 -16.60 -14.72 5.97
C ASN A 157 -16.05 -14.52 4.54
N PRO A 158 -16.78 -14.93 3.47
CA PRO A 158 -16.33 -14.78 2.09
C PRO A 158 -16.05 -13.34 1.65
N GLN A 159 -16.55 -12.34 2.38
CA GLN A 159 -16.34 -10.92 2.10
C GLN A 159 -15.23 -10.29 2.96
N VAL A 160 -14.49 -11.10 3.71
CA VAL A 160 -13.41 -10.58 4.57
C VAL A 160 -12.35 -9.88 3.73
N ARG A 161 -12.05 -8.64 4.12
CA ARG A 161 -10.92 -7.88 3.58
C ARG A 161 -9.67 -8.27 4.37
N ILE A 162 -8.64 -8.74 3.70
CA ILE A 162 -7.42 -9.26 4.34
C ILE A 162 -6.25 -8.34 4.02
N LEU A 163 -5.59 -7.88 5.07
CA LEU A 163 -4.35 -7.11 5.03
C LEU A 163 -3.27 -7.94 5.69
N ILE A 164 -2.23 -8.30 4.93
CA ILE A 164 -1.06 -8.98 5.49
C ILE A 164 0.08 -7.99 5.64
N ALA A 165 0.80 -8.07 6.75
CA ALA A 165 1.86 -7.12 7.07
C ALA A 165 3.24 -7.72 6.81
N ARG A 166 4.16 -6.92 6.24
CA ARG A 166 5.59 -7.18 6.38
C ARG A 166 5.94 -7.24 7.86
N THR A 167 6.83 -8.14 8.25
CA THR A 167 7.27 -8.24 9.65
C THR A 167 8.00 -6.99 10.09
N THR A 168 7.85 -6.60 11.35
CA THR A 168 8.65 -5.54 11.96
C THR A 168 10.14 -5.84 11.87
N PRO A 169 11.02 -4.83 11.95
CA PRO A 169 12.46 -5.07 12.02
C PRO A 169 12.84 -5.98 13.20
N ILE A 170 13.92 -6.75 13.01
CA ILE A 170 14.62 -7.46 14.10
C ILE A 170 15.98 -6.79 14.23
N GLY A 171 16.30 -6.32 15.43
CA GLY A 171 17.56 -5.62 15.72
C GLY A 171 18.78 -6.53 15.62
N VAL A 172 19.93 -5.93 15.33
CA VAL A 172 21.21 -6.64 15.17
C VAL A 172 21.70 -7.27 16.50
N GLU A 173 21.24 -6.75 17.62
CA GLU A 173 21.54 -7.26 18.96
C GLU A 173 20.77 -8.55 19.30
N HIS A 174 19.83 -8.97 18.45
CA HIS A 174 19.09 -10.20 18.69
C HIS A 174 20.05 -11.41 18.73
N PRO A 175 19.99 -12.27 19.77
CA PRO A 175 20.97 -13.35 19.97
C PRO A 175 21.11 -14.34 18.80
N ARG A 176 20.10 -14.43 17.94
CA ARG A 176 20.08 -15.31 16.75
C ARG A 176 20.35 -14.58 15.44
N PHE A 177 20.65 -13.29 15.49
CA PHE A 177 20.81 -12.48 14.29
C PHE A 177 21.94 -12.98 13.38
N GLU A 178 23.09 -13.32 13.99
CA GLU A 178 24.25 -13.85 13.27
C GLU A 178 24.06 -15.30 12.81
N SER A 179 23.16 -16.05 13.44
CA SER A 179 22.90 -17.47 13.10
C SER A 179 21.86 -17.67 11.99
N GLY A 180 21.54 -16.64 11.22
CA GLY A 180 20.66 -16.73 10.06
C GLY A 180 19.35 -15.96 10.15
N THR A 181 18.92 -15.51 11.33
CA THR A 181 17.65 -14.78 11.51
C THR A 181 17.52 -13.57 10.58
N ARG A 182 18.59 -12.82 10.34
CA ARG A 182 18.63 -11.69 9.41
C ARG A 182 18.26 -12.09 7.97
N ASP A 183 18.90 -13.12 7.45
CA ASP A 183 18.69 -13.55 6.07
C ASP A 183 17.33 -14.25 5.93
N TRP A 184 16.91 -15.00 6.94
CA TRP A 184 15.60 -15.64 6.99
C TRP A 184 14.48 -14.61 7.11
N GLN A 185 14.66 -13.52 7.84
CA GLN A 185 13.69 -12.42 7.86
C GLN A 185 13.46 -11.85 6.46
N LEU A 186 14.54 -11.62 5.70
CA LEU A 186 14.44 -11.15 4.31
C LEU A 186 13.67 -12.15 3.43
N GLN A 187 13.96 -13.44 3.56
CA GLN A 187 13.26 -14.50 2.82
C GLN A 187 11.77 -14.55 3.19
N ILE A 188 11.44 -14.42 4.48
CA ILE A 188 10.05 -14.37 4.96
C ILE A 188 9.33 -13.12 4.43
N GLN A 189 9.97 -11.96 4.40
CA GLN A 189 9.42 -10.75 3.79
C GLN A 189 9.06 -10.98 2.31
N GLN A 190 9.97 -11.60 1.55
CA GLN A 190 9.73 -11.96 0.15
C GLN A 190 8.58 -12.96 -0.01
N ALA A 191 8.49 -13.96 0.88
CA ALA A 191 7.38 -14.92 0.88
C ALA A 191 6.04 -14.24 1.19
N ILE A 192 5.98 -13.31 2.16
CA ILE A 192 4.78 -12.51 2.47
C ILE A 192 4.36 -11.70 1.23
N GLU A 193 5.30 -11.05 0.54
CA GLU A 193 5.01 -10.30 -0.68
C GLU A 193 4.48 -11.20 -1.81
N GLN A 194 5.01 -12.40 -1.92
CA GLN A 194 4.51 -13.40 -2.88
C GLN A 194 3.09 -13.85 -2.53
N VAL A 195 2.79 -14.10 -1.25
CA VAL A 195 1.45 -14.42 -0.78
C VAL A 195 0.47 -13.29 -1.08
N ALA A 196 0.84 -12.04 -0.83
CA ALA A 196 -0.02 -10.89 -1.13
C ALA A 196 -0.49 -10.89 -2.59
N LYS A 197 0.43 -11.18 -3.51
CA LYS A 197 0.14 -11.24 -4.95
C LYS A 197 -0.68 -12.47 -5.33
N SER A 198 -0.29 -13.65 -4.85
CA SER A 198 -0.92 -14.92 -5.26
C SER A 198 -2.31 -15.12 -4.65
N ALA A 199 -2.57 -14.58 -3.46
CA ALA A 199 -3.86 -14.64 -2.79
C ALA A 199 -4.77 -13.43 -3.11
N ASP A 200 -4.29 -12.43 -3.85
CA ASP A 200 -4.97 -11.17 -4.13
C ASP A 200 -5.47 -10.49 -2.83
N VAL A 201 -4.53 -10.28 -1.89
CA VAL A 201 -4.77 -9.58 -0.63
C VAL A 201 -3.86 -8.35 -0.51
N GLU A 202 -4.24 -7.43 0.37
CA GLU A 202 -3.50 -6.19 0.54
C GLU A 202 -2.23 -6.41 1.39
N LEU A 203 -1.11 -5.85 0.93
CA LEU A 203 0.16 -5.83 1.68
C LEU A 203 0.30 -4.48 2.38
N ILE A 204 0.50 -4.49 3.70
CA ILE A 204 0.84 -3.30 4.49
C ILE A 204 2.26 -3.40 5.02
N ASP A 205 2.87 -2.28 5.31
CA ASP A 205 4.29 -2.23 5.66
C ASP A 205 4.50 -1.85 7.14
N PHE A 206 4.69 -2.88 7.98
CA PHE A 206 5.07 -2.70 9.39
C PHE A 206 6.60 -2.62 9.59
N HIS A 207 7.37 -2.79 8.51
CA HIS A 207 8.83 -2.78 8.57
C HIS A 207 9.43 -1.39 8.39
N SER A 208 9.17 -0.78 7.21
CA SER A 208 9.89 0.43 6.80
C SER A 208 9.69 1.64 7.73
N PRO A 209 8.49 1.88 8.31
CA PRO A 209 8.33 2.99 9.24
C PRO A 209 9.11 2.84 10.54
N LEU A 210 9.43 1.61 10.94
CA LEU A 210 10.16 1.30 12.19
C LEU A 210 11.65 1.09 11.98
N TYR A 211 12.08 0.82 10.75
CA TYR A 211 13.48 0.54 10.43
C TYR A 211 14.45 1.65 10.86
N PRO A 212 14.12 2.95 10.75
CA PRO A 212 14.98 4.03 11.22
C PRO A 212 15.01 4.19 12.76
N HIS A 213 14.28 3.38 13.52
CA HIS A 213 14.10 3.52 14.97
C HIS A 213 14.52 2.28 15.76
N PRO A 214 15.80 1.83 15.65
CA PRO A 214 16.26 0.63 16.38
C PRO A 214 16.09 0.77 17.89
N HIS A 215 16.19 1.98 18.44
CA HIS A 215 15.99 2.27 19.85
C HIS A 215 14.55 2.00 20.35
N TYR A 216 13.59 1.78 19.46
CA TYR A 216 12.24 1.34 19.85
C TYR A 216 12.17 -0.15 20.21
N PHE A 217 13.23 -0.91 20.01
CA PHE A 217 13.28 -2.36 20.19
C PHE A 217 14.28 -2.77 21.29
N PRO A 218 13.95 -2.56 22.59
CA PRO A 218 14.91 -2.78 23.70
C PRO A 218 15.41 -4.22 23.81
N ASP A 219 14.66 -5.18 23.29
CA ASP A 219 15.05 -6.60 23.22
C ASP A 219 15.32 -7.07 21.77
N ALA A 220 15.51 -6.11 20.87
CA ALA A 220 15.73 -6.30 19.44
C ALA A 220 14.54 -6.89 18.65
N VAL A 221 13.38 -7.12 19.27
CA VAL A 221 12.19 -7.74 18.60
C VAL A 221 10.89 -6.98 18.89
N HIS A 222 10.67 -6.58 20.16
CA HIS A 222 9.39 -6.05 20.60
C HIS A 222 9.44 -4.52 20.68
N PRO A 223 8.61 -3.83 19.90
CA PRO A 223 8.58 -2.38 19.95
C PRO A 223 7.93 -1.88 21.25
N ILE A 224 8.49 -0.80 21.80
CA ILE A 224 7.88 -0.03 22.89
C ILE A 224 6.61 0.69 22.41
N ALA A 225 5.87 1.34 23.33
CA ALA A 225 4.63 2.06 23.01
C ALA A 225 4.77 3.03 21.83
N ALA A 226 5.88 3.76 21.72
CA ALA A 226 6.15 4.65 20.58
C ALA A 226 6.12 3.90 19.23
N GLY A 227 6.71 2.70 19.15
CA GLY A 227 6.68 1.86 17.96
C GLY A 227 5.27 1.33 17.65
N MET A 228 4.45 1.05 18.66
CA MET A 228 3.06 0.60 18.46
C MET A 228 2.18 1.63 17.74
N HIS A 229 2.46 2.93 17.93
CA HIS A 229 1.77 3.99 17.20
C HIS A 229 2.00 3.91 15.68
N PHE A 230 3.21 3.55 15.23
CA PHE A 230 3.48 3.35 13.79
C PHE A 230 2.68 2.20 13.20
N LEU A 231 2.56 1.09 13.95
CA LEU A 231 1.76 -0.07 13.51
C LEU A 231 0.27 0.29 13.43
N ALA A 232 -0.24 0.98 14.46
CA ALA A 232 -1.63 1.44 14.50
C ALA A 232 -1.93 2.44 13.37
N GLU A 233 -1.03 3.37 13.09
CA GLU A 233 -1.18 4.34 11.99
C GLU A 233 -1.20 3.66 10.63
N THR A 234 -0.26 2.75 10.37
CA THR A 234 -0.21 1.99 9.11
C THR A 234 -1.48 1.18 8.88
N ALA A 235 -1.97 0.48 9.90
CA ALA A 235 -3.22 -0.28 9.82
C ALA A 235 -4.44 0.65 9.64
N TYR A 236 -4.48 1.78 10.36
CA TYR A 236 -5.53 2.80 10.23
C TYR A 236 -5.61 3.34 8.81
N GLN A 237 -4.50 3.78 8.26
CA GLN A 237 -4.43 4.31 6.90
C GLN A 237 -4.93 3.30 5.87
N ALA A 238 -4.46 2.05 5.97
CA ALA A 238 -4.89 0.99 5.06
C ALA A 238 -6.40 0.69 5.19
N ILE A 239 -6.96 0.67 6.42
CA ILE A 239 -8.37 0.36 6.66
C ILE A 239 -9.28 1.51 6.25
N SER A 240 -8.97 2.73 6.69
CA SER A 240 -9.78 3.93 6.46
C SER A 240 -9.62 4.52 5.05
N GLY A 241 -8.47 4.32 4.45
CA GLY A 241 -8.06 5.00 3.21
C GLY A 241 -7.65 6.46 3.43
N ASP A 242 -7.52 6.89 4.68
CA ASP A 242 -7.04 8.24 5.02
C ASP A 242 -5.53 8.23 5.21
N PHE A 243 -4.81 8.74 4.23
CA PHE A 243 -3.34 8.85 4.22
C PHE A 243 -2.87 10.29 4.55
N GLY A 244 -3.73 11.12 5.11
CA GLY A 244 -3.41 12.52 5.41
C GLY A 244 -3.44 13.46 4.19
N GLY A 245 -4.03 13.00 3.09
CA GLY A 245 -4.17 13.75 1.84
C GLY A 245 -2.95 13.70 0.94
N LEU A 246 -2.85 14.66 0.01
CA LEU A 246 -1.84 14.69 -1.05
C LEU A 246 -0.43 14.91 -0.48
N GLN A 247 0.49 14.01 -0.83
CA GLN A 247 1.89 14.01 -0.42
C GLN A 247 2.80 13.67 -1.60
N LEU A 248 3.98 14.28 -1.62
CA LEU A 248 5.08 13.95 -2.52
C LEU A 248 6.30 13.51 -1.70
N PRO A 249 7.06 12.50 -2.16
CA PRO A 249 8.39 12.22 -1.63
C PRO A 249 9.30 13.46 -1.61
N VAL A 250 10.15 13.56 -0.61
CA VAL A 250 11.04 14.72 -0.38
C VAL A 250 11.99 15.01 -1.55
N ILE A 251 12.27 14.01 -2.39
CA ILE A 251 13.07 14.19 -3.61
C ILE A 251 12.40 15.15 -4.61
N TYR A 252 11.07 15.30 -4.56
CA TYR A 252 10.35 16.28 -5.35
C TYR A 252 10.27 17.59 -4.57
N SER A 253 11.10 18.54 -4.92
CA SER A 253 11.24 19.83 -4.23
C SER A 253 11.41 20.96 -5.21
N ASP A 254 11.26 22.19 -4.71
CA ASP A 254 11.64 23.38 -5.47
C ASP A 254 13.09 23.28 -5.95
N GLY A 255 13.33 23.71 -7.16
CA GLY A 255 14.66 23.66 -7.73
C GLY A 255 15.11 22.30 -8.26
N MET A 256 14.29 21.26 -8.21
CA MET A 256 14.67 19.94 -8.75
C MET A 256 14.94 19.96 -10.25
N VAL A 257 15.68 18.95 -10.72
CA VAL A 257 15.90 18.66 -12.15
C VAL A 257 15.25 17.34 -12.51
N LEU A 258 14.44 17.35 -13.57
CA LEU A 258 13.84 16.15 -14.15
C LEU A 258 14.67 15.69 -15.35
N GLN A 259 14.85 14.37 -15.49
CA GLN A 259 15.61 13.79 -16.61
C GLN A 259 14.96 14.13 -17.96
N ARG A 260 15.77 14.68 -18.88
CA ARG A 260 15.32 14.95 -20.26
C ARG A 260 15.19 13.71 -21.13
N GLN A 261 14.44 13.83 -22.23
CA GLN A 261 14.35 12.88 -23.33
C GLN A 261 13.89 11.44 -22.93
N ARG A 262 13.27 11.31 -21.77
CA ARG A 262 12.67 10.05 -21.28
C ARG A 262 11.33 10.32 -20.64
N PRO A 263 10.36 9.40 -20.76
CA PRO A 263 9.16 9.45 -19.95
C PRO A 263 9.54 9.32 -18.46
N LEU A 264 8.90 10.13 -17.62
CA LEU A 264 9.16 10.17 -16.18
C LEU A 264 7.89 9.84 -15.41
N THR A 265 7.98 8.92 -14.48
CA THR A 265 6.87 8.61 -13.60
C THR A 265 7.02 9.34 -12.27
N ILE A 266 6.17 10.33 -12.04
CA ILE A 266 6.02 11.02 -10.76
C ILE A 266 5.08 10.17 -9.90
N ARG A 267 5.45 9.98 -8.64
CA ARG A 267 4.73 9.13 -7.68
C ARG A 267 4.49 9.88 -6.39
N GLY A 268 3.44 9.51 -5.68
CA GLY A 268 3.14 10.07 -4.37
C GLY A 268 2.02 9.33 -3.68
N LYS A 269 1.52 9.93 -2.60
CA LYS A 269 0.36 9.44 -1.84
C LYS A 269 -0.74 10.50 -1.80
N ALA A 270 -1.97 10.02 -1.69
CA ALA A 270 -3.15 10.80 -1.32
C ALA A 270 -4.18 9.84 -0.71
N ASN A 271 -5.35 10.32 -0.29
CA ASN A 271 -6.36 9.43 0.25
C ASN A 271 -6.85 8.43 -0.80
N ALA A 272 -7.25 7.24 -0.36
CA ALA A 272 -7.65 6.15 -1.25
C ALA A 272 -8.82 6.56 -2.16
N GLY A 273 -8.69 6.28 -3.46
CA GLY A 273 -9.71 6.59 -4.47
C GLY A 273 -9.78 8.06 -4.89
N GLU A 274 -8.91 8.95 -4.37
CA GLU A 274 -8.84 10.34 -4.83
C GLU A 274 -8.33 10.45 -6.27
N LEU A 275 -8.89 11.38 -7.02
CA LEU A 275 -8.36 11.77 -8.33
C LEU A 275 -7.17 12.70 -8.11
N VAL A 276 -6.01 12.32 -8.61
CA VAL A 276 -4.80 13.13 -8.60
C VAL A 276 -4.56 13.65 -10.00
N THR A 277 -4.34 14.96 -10.13
CA THR A 277 -3.99 15.61 -11.38
C THR A 277 -2.59 16.20 -11.26
N LEU A 278 -1.74 15.96 -12.24
CA LEU A 278 -0.41 16.52 -12.37
C LEU A 278 -0.35 17.39 -13.62
N SER A 279 0.14 18.60 -13.47
CA SER A 279 0.35 19.56 -14.57
C SER A 279 1.81 20.01 -14.62
N PHE A 280 2.40 20.00 -15.81
CA PHE A 280 3.78 20.41 -16.03
C PHE A 280 3.96 20.93 -17.47
N HIS A 281 4.47 22.14 -17.61
CA HIS A 281 4.86 22.73 -18.90
C HIS A 281 3.83 22.54 -20.02
N GLY A 282 2.58 22.92 -19.75
CA GLY A 282 1.47 22.81 -20.73
C GLY A 282 0.86 21.43 -20.89
N TRP A 283 1.45 20.39 -20.29
CA TRP A 283 0.89 19.04 -20.25
C TRP A 283 0.14 18.78 -18.92
N SER A 284 -0.90 17.97 -18.98
CA SER A 284 -1.62 17.53 -17.80
C SER A 284 -2.04 16.07 -17.93
N GLY A 285 -1.95 15.33 -16.83
CA GLY A 285 -2.41 13.95 -16.72
C GLY A 285 -3.04 13.70 -15.36
N ASN A 286 -3.84 12.66 -15.27
CA ASN A 286 -4.50 12.30 -14.01
C ASN A 286 -4.55 10.79 -13.80
N THR A 287 -4.74 10.39 -12.53
CA THR A 287 -4.94 9.02 -12.10
C THR A 287 -5.76 8.99 -10.81
N LYS A 288 -6.35 7.84 -10.48
CA LYS A 288 -6.90 7.61 -9.15
C LYS A 288 -5.88 6.88 -8.29
N THR A 289 -5.81 7.25 -7.02
CA THR A 289 -5.05 6.50 -6.03
C THR A 289 -5.62 5.09 -5.86
N ASN A 290 -4.74 4.14 -5.60
CA ASN A 290 -5.13 2.80 -5.20
C ASN A 290 -5.64 2.77 -3.74
N ARG A 291 -6.01 1.59 -3.22
CA ARG A 291 -6.50 1.42 -1.84
C ARG A 291 -5.46 1.77 -0.78
N LEU A 292 -4.18 1.73 -1.12
CA LEU A 292 -3.06 2.10 -0.25
C LEU A 292 -2.64 3.57 -0.41
N GLY A 293 -3.50 4.38 -1.07
CA GLY A 293 -3.26 5.80 -1.27
C GLY A 293 -2.15 6.12 -2.26
N GLU A 294 -1.61 5.14 -2.97
CA GLU A 294 -0.52 5.35 -3.91
C GLU A 294 -1.03 5.78 -5.28
N TRP A 295 -0.31 6.68 -5.91
CA TRP A 295 -0.56 7.10 -7.28
C TRP A 295 0.73 7.24 -8.07
N ALA A 296 0.62 7.09 -9.37
CA ALA A 296 1.70 7.28 -10.32
C ALA A 296 1.16 7.90 -11.61
N ILE A 297 1.82 8.94 -12.10
CA ILE A 297 1.49 9.62 -13.35
C ILE A 297 2.76 9.73 -14.18
N THR A 298 2.71 9.27 -15.43
CA THR A 298 3.87 9.31 -16.33
C THR A 298 3.80 10.55 -17.22
N LEU A 299 4.76 11.43 -17.03
CA LEU A 299 5.03 12.57 -17.92
C LEU A 299 5.65 12.06 -19.22
N PRO A 300 5.24 12.56 -20.38
CA PRO A 300 5.94 12.30 -21.64
C PRO A 300 7.36 12.89 -21.60
N ALA A 301 8.22 12.40 -22.46
CA ALA A 301 9.58 12.89 -22.62
C ALA A 301 9.58 14.41 -22.88
N GLN A 302 10.44 15.14 -22.16
CA GLN A 302 10.59 16.58 -22.25
C GLN A 302 11.97 16.96 -22.79
N SER A 303 12.05 18.08 -23.53
CA SER A 303 13.33 18.68 -23.90
C SER A 303 13.93 19.46 -22.74
N ALA A 304 15.26 19.60 -22.73
CA ALA A 304 15.94 20.41 -21.73
C ALA A 304 15.41 21.86 -21.73
N GLY A 305 15.28 22.43 -20.53
CA GLY A 305 14.79 23.80 -20.35
C GLY A 305 14.31 24.07 -18.92
N GLY A 306 13.77 25.24 -18.72
CA GLY A 306 13.28 25.75 -17.46
C GLY A 306 13.64 27.23 -17.24
N PRO A 307 13.26 27.83 -16.09
CA PRO A 307 12.52 27.20 -14.99
C PRO A 307 11.02 27.01 -15.29
N TYR A 308 10.47 25.89 -14.86
CA TYR A 308 9.05 25.56 -14.97
C TYR A 308 8.41 25.44 -13.59
N SER A 309 7.08 25.30 -13.55
CA SER A 309 6.32 24.89 -12.38
C SER A 309 5.74 23.49 -12.61
N LEU A 310 5.83 22.64 -11.61
CA LEU A 310 5.10 21.36 -11.53
C LEU A 310 4.02 21.50 -10.47
N GLU A 311 2.80 21.12 -10.82
CA GLU A 311 1.66 21.20 -9.93
C GLU A 311 0.97 19.86 -9.81
N VAL A 312 0.69 19.44 -8.57
CA VAL A 312 -0.11 18.25 -8.27
C VAL A 312 -1.29 18.67 -7.40
N SER A 313 -2.47 18.20 -7.76
CA SER A 313 -3.70 18.57 -7.04
C SER A 313 -4.67 17.38 -6.90
N THR A 314 -5.47 17.45 -5.83
CA THR A 314 -6.58 16.52 -5.56
C THR A 314 -7.86 17.34 -5.36
N PRO A 315 -8.76 17.38 -6.34
CA PRO A 315 -9.97 18.20 -6.28
C PRO A 315 -10.89 17.86 -5.10
N GLN A 316 -10.99 16.59 -4.72
CA GLN A 316 -11.87 16.11 -3.65
C GLN A 316 -11.45 16.68 -2.28
N SER A 317 -10.18 16.58 -1.92
CA SER A 317 -9.65 17.12 -0.66
C SER A 317 -9.19 18.56 -0.76
N LYS A 318 -9.31 19.17 -1.96
CA LYS A 318 -8.85 20.55 -2.24
C LYS A 318 -7.39 20.80 -1.87
N ARG A 319 -6.55 19.76 -2.00
CA ARG A 319 -5.10 19.85 -1.75
C ARG A 319 -4.37 20.17 -3.05
N LYS A 320 -3.31 20.97 -2.91
CA LYS A 320 -2.48 21.39 -4.02
C LYS A 320 -1.02 21.54 -3.54
N ILE A 321 -0.10 20.96 -4.29
CA ILE A 321 1.34 21.13 -4.13
C ILE A 321 1.84 21.76 -5.43
N LYS A 322 2.55 22.87 -5.31
CA LYS A 322 3.20 23.54 -6.43
C LYS A 322 4.69 23.59 -6.15
N LEU A 323 5.46 23.00 -7.05
CA LEU A 323 6.91 23.07 -7.06
C LEU A 323 7.34 24.07 -8.14
N SER A 324 8.21 24.97 -7.75
CA SER A 324 8.73 26.06 -8.59
C SER A 324 10.19 25.83 -8.94
N ASN A 325 10.67 26.60 -9.92
CA ASN A 325 12.08 26.54 -10.33
C ASN A 325 12.53 25.13 -10.77
N VAL A 326 11.62 24.36 -11.39
CA VAL A 326 11.88 23.01 -11.89
C VAL A 326 12.53 23.08 -13.25
N TYR A 327 13.63 22.36 -13.43
CA TYR A 327 14.32 22.25 -14.72
C TYR A 327 14.19 20.86 -15.31
N VAL A 328 14.35 20.76 -16.61
CA VAL A 328 14.55 19.52 -17.34
C VAL A 328 15.99 19.50 -17.84
N GLY A 329 16.75 18.50 -17.48
CA GLY A 329 18.18 18.41 -17.79
C GLY A 329 18.73 17.00 -17.61
N GLU A 330 20.04 16.89 -17.42
CA GLU A 330 20.68 15.62 -17.08
C GLU A 330 20.61 15.36 -15.57
N VAL A 331 20.29 14.13 -15.21
CA VAL A 331 20.28 13.69 -13.81
C VAL A 331 21.30 12.56 -13.65
N TRP A 332 22.25 12.77 -12.74
CA TRP A 332 23.29 11.79 -12.43
C TRP A 332 23.09 11.23 -11.03
N LEU A 333 23.07 9.92 -10.89
CA LEU A 333 23.14 9.24 -9.60
C LEU A 333 24.60 8.97 -9.26
N CYS A 334 25.10 9.67 -8.24
CA CYS A 334 26.43 9.46 -7.70
C CYS A 334 26.34 8.62 -6.45
N SER A 335 26.81 7.38 -6.49
CA SER A 335 26.75 6.43 -5.39
C SER A 335 28.09 5.71 -5.26
N GLY A 336 28.47 5.32 -4.05
CA GLY A 336 29.70 4.61 -3.76
C GLY A 336 30.02 4.57 -2.27
N GLN A 337 31.25 4.26 -1.97
CA GLN A 337 31.77 4.26 -0.59
C GLN A 337 32.51 5.58 -0.26
N SER A 338 33.45 5.56 0.69
CA SER A 338 34.16 6.72 1.21
C SER A 338 34.75 7.67 0.15
N ASN A 339 35.25 7.14 -0.99
CA ASN A 339 35.77 7.97 -2.06
C ASN A 339 34.69 8.82 -2.75
N MET A 340 33.43 8.44 -2.71
CA MET A 340 32.32 9.26 -3.24
C MET A 340 32.04 10.46 -2.34
N ALA A 341 32.30 10.33 -1.04
CA ALA A 341 32.16 11.42 -0.07
C ALA A 341 33.42 12.31 0.03
N PHE A 342 34.50 11.97 -0.70
CA PHE A 342 35.76 12.70 -0.65
C PHE A 342 35.61 14.13 -1.22
N MET A 343 35.83 15.12 -0.38
CA MET A 343 35.65 16.50 -0.76
C MET A 343 36.82 17.04 -1.59
N LEU A 344 36.55 17.89 -2.55
CA LEU A 344 37.58 18.53 -3.37
C LEU A 344 38.61 19.30 -2.52
N SER A 345 38.19 19.88 -1.37
CA SER A 345 39.08 20.52 -0.40
C SER A 345 40.13 19.58 0.20
N GLN A 346 39.92 18.29 0.14
CA GLN A 346 40.87 17.26 0.60
C GLN A 346 41.75 16.71 -0.55
N SER A 347 41.46 17.12 -1.78
CA SER A 347 42.26 16.75 -2.95
C SER A 347 43.55 17.55 -3.05
N THR A 348 44.60 16.93 -3.57
CA THR A 348 45.87 17.62 -3.94
C THR A 348 45.67 18.62 -5.08
N ASP A 349 44.59 18.47 -5.87
CA ASP A 349 44.30 19.30 -7.04
C ASP A 349 43.46 20.56 -6.72
N LYS A 350 43.11 20.76 -5.42
CA LYS A 350 42.22 21.86 -4.97
C LYS A 350 42.67 23.27 -5.39
N GLU A 351 43.98 23.47 -5.53
CA GLU A 351 44.56 24.80 -5.89
C GLU A 351 44.55 25.08 -7.40
N HIS A 352 44.42 24.03 -8.22
CA HIS A 352 44.52 24.13 -9.68
C HIS A 352 43.14 24.19 -10.37
N ARG A 353 42.04 23.99 -9.65
CA ARG A 353 40.68 23.98 -10.20
C ARG A 353 39.77 24.91 -9.39
N PRO A 354 39.79 26.23 -9.63
CA PRO A 354 38.82 27.09 -8.99
C PRO A 354 37.42 26.70 -9.46
N ILE A 355 36.57 26.29 -8.50
CA ILE A 355 35.15 26.01 -8.77
C ILE A 355 34.44 27.33 -8.90
N GLN A 356 33.94 27.60 -10.10
CA GLN A 356 33.00 28.72 -10.30
C GLN A 356 31.59 28.21 -9.92
N PRO A 357 30.82 28.98 -9.17
CA PRO A 357 29.43 28.66 -8.91
C PRO A 357 28.67 28.55 -10.22
N ASP A 358 28.00 27.40 -10.42
CA ASP A 358 27.13 27.15 -11.56
C ASP A 358 25.69 27.05 -11.06
N SER A 359 24.86 28.03 -11.40
CA SER A 359 23.44 28.05 -11.00
C SER A 359 22.61 26.96 -11.69
N MET A 360 23.15 26.30 -12.73
CA MET A 360 22.50 25.19 -13.43
C MET A 360 22.86 23.82 -12.83
N LEU A 361 23.91 23.74 -12.00
CA LEU A 361 24.26 22.53 -11.25
C LEU A 361 23.51 22.51 -9.93
N ARG A 362 22.71 21.45 -9.74
CA ARG A 362 21.91 21.23 -8.53
C ARG A 362 22.30 19.92 -7.89
N ILE A 363 22.60 19.97 -6.61
CA ILE A 363 23.04 18.80 -5.85
C ILE A 363 21.97 18.47 -4.82
N TYR A 364 21.47 17.23 -4.86
CA TYR A 364 20.64 16.66 -3.82
C TYR A 364 21.48 15.63 -3.07
N ASN A 365 21.84 15.93 -1.83
CA ASN A 365 22.61 15.03 -0.99
C ASN A 365 21.64 14.22 -0.12
N MET A 366 21.55 12.92 -0.39
CA MET A 366 20.79 12.00 0.46
C MET A 366 21.60 11.74 1.73
N GLN A 367 21.21 12.39 2.81
CA GLN A 367 21.72 12.05 4.13
C GLN A 367 21.03 10.75 4.59
N PRO A 368 21.76 9.81 5.23
CA PRO A 368 21.11 8.77 6.02
C PRO A 368 20.14 9.42 7.00
N ALA A 369 19.00 8.79 7.27
CA ALA A 369 18.12 9.26 8.33
C ALA A 369 18.95 9.37 9.61
N GLN A 370 19.17 10.60 10.09
CA GLN A 370 19.83 10.78 11.39
C GLN A 370 18.83 10.26 12.44
N GLU A 371 19.29 9.34 13.26
CA GLU A 371 18.59 8.99 14.49
C GLU A 371 18.49 10.26 15.33
N THR A 372 17.27 10.77 15.50
CA THR A 372 16.96 11.90 16.39
C THR A 372 16.46 11.36 17.72
#